data_1cf4fa43361f1d6cfc65f7e4774d13af
#
_entry.id   1cf4fa43361f1d6cfc65f7e4774d13af
#
_cell.length_a   1.000
_cell.length_b   1.000
_cell.length_c   1.000
_cell.angle_alpha   90.00
_cell.angle_beta   90.00
_cell.angle_gamma   90.00
#
_symmetry.space_group_name_H-M   'P 1'
#
loop_
_entity.id
_entity.type
_entity.pdbx_description
1 polymer ?
#
loop_
_entity_poly.entity_id
_entity_poly.type
_entity_poly.pdbx_seq_one_letter_code
_entity_poly.pdbx_strand_id
1 'polypeptide(L)'
;MQAVNGYFSTFTAYAPSFTTWQGGLYEAELTRSIIESGADHASKLKPEVSGSAQPVAARALAQQPNPWMTTPQFIKRVWTMLQVNDTALIVPMLSDDGATITGYYPILPGQCTAYDVDGALWLMLTFPTGDETLVEWSRVGVMTRHQYRSDLFGDGTNVLQPTLELMHAQNEAEQAAIKQGAAIRFIGKLSQNRNDGDRDKARKEFNAQLSADNAGGIAVYDKIFSDVEQVTPQSYTVDAAQMERIEKSAYRFFGSNEDIEMNKAVEDTFNSFYEGRIEPFAVQLGFVVTSMTYTANEIAHGNSVMFSANRLEFASNTTKLNVAVALFDRGIWNGNQVADVFQSAHYEGGERHVIRGEYIDLALISEHTSEQAAQAAQTNANIAAIDASSGVGDGKKEVDNASKTK
;
A
#
# COMPACT_ATOMS: atom_id res chain seq x y z
N MET A 1 19.85 -12.84 -30.59
CA MET A 1 20.48 -11.63 -29.99
C MET A 1 19.98 -10.29 -30.55
N GLN A 2 19.24 -10.22 -31.67
CA GLN A 2 18.66 -8.96 -32.16
C GLN A 2 17.41 -8.50 -31.42
N ALA A 3 16.61 -9.41 -30.84
CA ALA A 3 15.40 -9.06 -30.10
C ALA A 3 15.66 -8.27 -28.78
N VAL A 4 16.81 -8.52 -28.14
CA VAL A 4 17.18 -7.85 -26.90
C VAL A 4 17.50 -6.37 -27.10
N ASN A 5 18.13 -6.03 -28.24
CA ASN A 5 18.45 -4.64 -28.54
C ASN A 5 17.22 -3.78 -28.89
N GLY A 6 16.19 -4.37 -29.49
CA GLY A 6 14.91 -3.69 -29.75
C GLY A 6 14.15 -3.38 -28.45
N TYR A 7 14.17 -4.31 -27.51
CA TYR A 7 13.51 -4.15 -26.21
C TYR A 7 14.17 -3.07 -25.35
N PHE A 8 15.49 -3.04 -25.29
CA PHE A 8 16.22 -2.02 -24.56
C PHE A 8 16.13 -0.62 -25.20
N SER A 9 16.05 -0.50 -26.53
CA SER A 9 15.85 0.79 -27.17
C SER A 9 14.46 1.37 -26.88
N THR A 10 13.44 0.53 -26.68
CA THR A 10 12.10 0.96 -26.26
C THR A 10 12.09 1.39 -24.80
N PHE A 11 12.85 0.74 -23.92
CA PHE A 11 13.01 1.18 -22.53
C PHE A 11 13.81 2.47 -22.36
N THR A 12 14.83 2.69 -23.18
CA THR A 12 15.64 3.93 -23.15
C THR A 12 14.95 5.10 -23.84
N ALA A 13 13.98 4.86 -24.72
CA ALA A 13 13.11 5.89 -25.28
C ALA A 13 12.01 6.37 -24.31
N TYR A 14 11.81 5.68 -23.18
CA TYR A 14 11.05 6.20 -22.05
C TYR A 14 11.88 7.24 -21.29
N ALA A 15 12.19 8.33 -21.96
CA ALA A 15 12.52 9.56 -21.26
C ALA A 15 11.25 9.97 -20.52
N PRO A 16 11.27 10.17 -19.19
CA PRO A 16 10.17 10.80 -18.51
C PRO A 16 10.03 12.20 -19.11
N SER A 17 9.21 12.33 -20.15
CA SER A 17 8.76 13.64 -20.53
C SER A 17 7.92 14.12 -19.35
N PHE A 18 8.35 15.19 -18.71
CA PHE A 18 7.49 15.99 -17.86
C PHE A 18 6.43 16.56 -18.79
N THR A 19 5.51 15.72 -19.20
CA THR A 19 4.37 16.10 -19.99
C THR A 19 3.43 16.80 -19.05
N THR A 20 3.08 18.01 -19.37
CA THR A 20 1.87 18.68 -18.90
C THR A 20 0.79 17.60 -18.77
N TRP A 21 0.13 17.54 -17.59
CA TRP A 21 -0.94 16.59 -17.34
C TRP A 21 -1.91 16.53 -18.54
N GLN A 22 -2.07 15.35 -19.13
CA GLN A 22 -2.90 15.13 -20.32
C GLN A 22 -4.22 14.43 -19.96
N GLY A 23 -4.61 14.47 -18.70
CA GLY A 23 -5.85 13.86 -18.23
C GLY A 23 -5.70 12.43 -17.71
N GLY A 24 -4.50 11.87 -17.64
CA GLY A 24 -4.26 10.53 -17.11
C GLY A 24 -4.30 10.50 -15.57
N LEU A 25 -4.96 9.48 -15.00
CA LEU A 25 -5.07 9.31 -13.55
C LEU A 25 -3.70 9.19 -12.88
N TYR A 26 -2.77 8.47 -13.49
CA TYR A 26 -1.44 8.23 -12.97
C TYR A 26 -0.45 9.37 -13.24
N GLU A 27 -0.86 10.37 -14.01
CA GLU A 27 -0.05 11.54 -14.34
C GLU A 27 -0.24 12.68 -13.34
N ALA A 28 -1.33 12.67 -12.58
CA ALA A 28 -1.55 13.62 -11.51
C ALA A 28 -0.76 13.23 -10.26
N GLU A 29 -0.08 14.20 -9.64
CA GLU A 29 0.80 14.00 -8.47
C GLU A 29 0.08 13.31 -7.33
N LEU A 30 -1.07 13.85 -6.91
CA LEU A 30 -1.86 13.34 -5.79
C LEU A 30 -2.29 11.88 -6.00
N THR A 31 -2.84 11.56 -7.15
CA THR A 31 -3.32 10.20 -7.42
C THR A 31 -2.18 9.22 -7.59
N ARG A 32 -1.07 9.64 -8.19
CA ARG A 32 0.15 8.82 -8.27
C ARG A 32 0.69 8.50 -6.88
N SER A 33 0.78 9.49 -6.01
CA SER A 33 1.27 9.34 -4.64
C SER A 33 0.41 8.35 -3.84
N ILE A 34 -0.92 8.48 -3.90
CA ILE A 34 -1.85 7.56 -3.25
C ILE A 34 -1.70 6.13 -3.81
N ILE A 35 -1.62 5.97 -5.12
CA ILE A 35 -1.47 4.65 -5.77
C ILE A 35 -0.14 4.01 -5.40
N GLU A 36 0.97 4.77 -5.44
CA GLU A 36 2.31 4.28 -5.12
C GLU A 36 2.42 3.90 -3.64
N SER A 37 1.87 4.69 -2.73
CA SER A 37 1.83 4.34 -1.30
C SER A 37 1.12 3.00 -1.07
N GLY A 38 -0.04 2.80 -1.70
CA GLY A 38 -0.74 1.51 -1.65
C GLY A 38 0.06 0.37 -2.29
N ALA A 39 0.74 0.65 -3.41
CA ALA A 39 1.60 -0.30 -4.11
C ALA A 39 2.79 -0.75 -3.26
N ASP A 40 3.40 0.17 -2.52
CA ASP A 40 4.50 -0.13 -1.60
C ASP A 40 4.04 -1.03 -0.45
N HIS A 41 2.84 -0.80 0.09
CA HIS A 41 2.26 -1.69 1.09
C HIS A 41 1.89 -3.06 0.50
N ALA A 42 1.28 -3.12 -0.69
CA ALA A 42 0.95 -4.37 -1.37
C ALA A 42 2.20 -5.18 -1.75
N SER A 43 3.31 -4.53 -2.09
CA SER A 43 4.56 -5.19 -2.47
C SER A 43 5.20 -6.03 -1.36
N LYS A 44 4.79 -5.82 -0.11
CA LYS A 44 5.25 -6.59 1.07
C LYS A 44 4.51 -7.92 1.24
N LEU A 45 3.49 -8.19 0.44
CA LEU A 45 2.80 -9.47 0.42
C LEU A 45 3.76 -10.57 -0.04
N LYS A 46 3.71 -11.70 0.66
CA LYS A 46 4.51 -12.89 0.35
C LYS A 46 3.58 -13.98 -0.19
N PRO A 47 3.92 -14.63 -1.31
CA PRO A 47 3.18 -15.80 -1.78
C PRO A 47 3.48 -17.02 -0.91
N GLU A 48 2.43 -17.71 -0.52
CA GLU A 48 2.47 -18.97 0.21
C GLU A 48 1.81 -20.04 -0.64
N VAL A 49 2.56 -21.08 -0.95
CA VAL A 49 2.09 -22.22 -1.76
C VAL A 49 1.68 -23.36 -0.84
N SER A 50 0.43 -23.77 -0.94
CA SER A 50 -0.15 -24.87 -0.16
C SER A 50 -0.45 -26.07 -1.05
N GLY A 51 -0.44 -27.28 -0.46
CA GLY A 51 -0.76 -28.53 -1.13
C GLY A 51 0.47 -29.32 -1.57
N SER A 52 0.22 -30.48 -2.19
CA SER A 52 1.26 -31.43 -2.60
C SER A 52 1.84 -31.13 -3.99
N ALA A 53 1.09 -30.45 -4.86
CA ALA A 53 1.57 -30.06 -6.16
C ALA A 53 2.36 -28.75 -6.04
N GLN A 54 3.63 -28.79 -6.46
CA GLN A 54 4.51 -27.63 -6.44
C GLN A 54 5.05 -27.34 -7.85
N PRO A 55 4.23 -26.77 -8.73
CA PRO A 55 4.64 -26.43 -10.09
C PRO A 55 5.76 -25.38 -10.09
N VAL A 56 6.53 -25.36 -11.17
CA VAL A 56 7.66 -24.40 -11.34
C VAL A 56 7.19 -22.97 -11.18
N ALA A 57 6.04 -22.63 -11.76
CA ALA A 57 5.45 -21.29 -11.68
C ALA A 57 5.16 -20.84 -10.24
N ALA A 58 4.63 -21.74 -9.39
CA ALA A 58 4.37 -21.39 -7.99
C ALA A 58 5.67 -21.11 -7.22
N ARG A 59 6.74 -21.85 -7.52
CA ARG A 59 8.08 -21.58 -6.95
C ARG A 59 8.69 -20.27 -7.47
N ALA A 60 8.48 -19.98 -8.75
CA ALA A 60 8.94 -18.72 -9.34
C ALA A 60 8.32 -17.51 -8.64
N LEU A 61 7.06 -17.59 -8.21
CA LEU A 61 6.40 -16.53 -7.43
C LEU A 61 7.11 -16.18 -6.12
N ALA A 62 7.82 -17.11 -5.51
CA ALA A 62 8.50 -16.86 -4.24
C ALA A 62 9.65 -15.85 -4.38
N GLN A 63 10.27 -15.75 -5.55
CA GLN A 63 11.46 -14.91 -5.77
C GLN A 63 11.33 -14.03 -7.02
N GLN A 64 11.08 -14.62 -8.17
CA GLN A 64 11.13 -13.95 -9.46
C GLN A 64 10.10 -14.56 -10.43
N PRO A 65 8.88 -14.00 -10.50
CA PRO A 65 7.81 -14.53 -11.34
C PRO A 65 8.10 -14.43 -12.86
N ASN A 66 9.03 -13.57 -13.26
CA ASN A 66 9.49 -13.44 -14.64
C ASN A 66 10.93 -12.88 -14.68
N PRO A 67 11.66 -12.99 -15.81
CA PRO A 67 13.07 -12.59 -15.90
C PRO A 67 13.34 -11.10 -15.62
N TRP A 68 12.33 -10.27 -15.65
CA TRP A 68 12.47 -8.80 -15.54
C TRP A 68 12.02 -8.22 -14.20
N MET A 69 11.29 -9.00 -13.39
CA MET A 69 10.67 -8.49 -12.16
C MET A 69 10.85 -9.46 -11.01
N THR A 70 11.22 -8.93 -9.86
CA THR A 70 11.09 -9.62 -8.57
C THR A 70 9.64 -9.67 -8.14
N THR A 71 9.30 -10.54 -7.19
CA THR A 71 7.92 -10.67 -6.69
C THR A 71 7.35 -9.36 -6.13
N PRO A 72 8.07 -8.55 -5.33
CA PRO A 72 7.58 -7.24 -4.93
C PRO A 72 7.29 -6.30 -6.10
N GLN A 73 8.15 -6.28 -7.12
CA GLN A 73 7.94 -5.46 -8.32
C GLN A 73 6.73 -5.92 -9.14
N PHE A 74 6.53 -7.24 -9.25
CA PHE A 74 5.37 -7.83 -9.90
C PHE A 74 4.07 -7.41 -9.19
N ILE A 75 4.00 -7.59 -7.87
CA ILE A 75 2.83 -7.23 -7.07
C ILE A 75 2.55 -5.72 -7.15
N LYS A 76 3.61 -4.90 -7.02
CA LYS A 76 3.51 -3.44 -7.17
C LYS A 76 2.91 -3.06 -8.52
N ARG A 77 3.37 -3.68 -9.61
CA ARG A 77 2.86 -3.41 -10.96
C ARG A 77 1.42 -3.85 -11.14
N VAL A 78 1.05 -5.03 -10.65
CA VAL A 78 -0.33 -5.54 -10.72
C VAL A 78 -1.28 -4.61 -9.92
N TRP A 79 -0.87 -4.19 -8.72
CA TRP A 79 -1.61 -3.21 -7.93
C TRP A 79 -1.82 -1.91 -8.71
N THR A 80 -0.75 -1.32 -9.22
CA THR A 80 -0.81 -0.05 -9.97
C THR A 80 -1.74 -0.15 -11.18
N MET A 81 -1.63 -1.24 -11.96
CA MET A 81 -2.51 -1.48 -13.09
C MET A 81 -3.98 -1.57 -12.68
N LEU A 82 -4.26 -2.28 -11.59
CA LEU A 82 -5.62 -2.42 -11.06
C LEU A 82 -6.18 -1.07 -10.59
N GLN A 83 -5.36 -0.23 -9.94
CA GLN A 83 -5.81 1.08 -9.47
C GLN A 83 -6.03 2.09 -10.62
N VAL A 84 -5.22 2.00 -11.68
CA VAL A 84 -5.28 2.92 -12.82
C VAL A 84 -6.37 2.55 -13.83
N ASN A 85 -6.50 1.26 -14.13
CA ASN A 85 -7.37 0.79 -15.23
C ASN A 85 -8.63 0.04 -14.74
N ASP A 86 -8.83 -0.10 -13.41
CA ASP A 86 -9.82 -0.99 -12.79
C ASP A 86 -9.75 -2.46 -13.27
N THR A 87 -8.72 -2.78 -14.05
CA THR A 87 -8.43 -4.12 -14.57
C THR A 87 -6.93 -4.34 -14.60
N ALA A 88 -6.48 -5.46 -14.08
CA ALA A 88 -5.12 -5.92 -14.24
C ALA A 88 -5.13 -7.33 -14.87
N LEU A 89 -4.35 -7.49 -15.93
CA LEU A 89 -4.23 -8.74 -16.66
C LEU A 89 -2.87 -9.38 -16.35
N ILE A 90 -2.89 -10.68 -16.06
CA ILE A 90 -1.72 -11.49 -15.81
C ILE A 90 -1.71 -12.61 -16.84
N VAL A 91 -0.66 -12.72 -17.60
CA VAL A 91 -0.52 -13.79 -18.60
C VAL A 91 0.53 -14.80 -18.16
N PRO A 92 0.31 -16.10 -18.45
CA PRO A 92 1.29 -17.13 -18.13
C PRO A 92 2.49 -17.03 -19.09
N MET A 93 3.69 -17.21 -18.55
CA MET A 93 4.88 -17.49 -19.34
C MET A 93 4.97 -18.99 -19.52
N LEU A 94 5.02 -19.44 -20.74
CA LEU A 94 5.07 -20.86 -21.08
C LEU A 94 6.52 -21.30 -21.34
N SER A 95 6.81 -22.57 -21.09
CA SER A 95 8.02 -23.23 -21.54
C SER A 95 8.06 -23.35 -23.07
N ASP A 96 9.20 -23.67 -23.63
CA ASP A 96 9.41 -23.77 -25.09
C ASP A 96 8.45 -24.76 -25.76
N ASP A 97 7.98 -25.79 -25.03
CA ASP A 97 6.99 -26.77 -25.48
C ASP A 97 5.54 -26.27 -25.39
N GLY A 98 5.31 -25.06 -24.79
CA GLY A 98 3.99 -24.48 -24.59
C GLY A 98 3.10 -25.19 -23.54
N ALA A 99 3.61 -26.24 -22.90
CA ALA A 99 2.81 -27.09 -22.01
C ALA A 99 2.84 -26.63 -20.56
N THR A 100 3.99 -26.15 -20.09
CA THR A 100 4.22 -25.85 -18.68
C THR A 100 4.28 -24.35 -18.45
N ILE A 101 3.58 -23.86 -17.42
CA ILE A 101 3.70 -22.49 -16.97
C ILE A 101 4.98 -22.36 -16.15
N THR A 102 5.87 -21.47 -16.59
CA THR A 102 7.15 -21.19 -15.94
C THR A 102 7.15 -19.92 -15.11
N GLY A 103 6.20 -19.03 -15.34
CA GLY A 103 6.10 -17.75 -14.62
C GLY A 103 4.87 -16.95 -15.02
N TYR A 104 4.83 -15.70 -14.58
CA TYR A 104 3.70 -14.79 -14.76
C TYR A 104 4.18 -13.40 -15.19
N TYR A 105 3.49 -12.82 -16.14
CA TYR A 105 3.77 -11.47 -16.63
C TYR A 105 2.54 -10.57 -16.57
N PRO A 106 2.61 -9.39 -15.93
CA PRO A 106 1.50 -8.44 -15.91
C PRO A 106 1.51 -7.59 -17.19
N ILE A 107 0.41 -7.62 -17.95
CA ILE A 107 0.26 -6.89 -19.20
C ILE A 107 -0.81 -5.82 -19.08
N LEU A 108 -0.59 -4.66 -19.73
CA LEU A 108 -1.56 -3.56 -19.71
C LEU A 108 -2.80 -3.91 -20.52
N PRO A 109 -4.02 -3.63 -20.03
CA PRO A 109 -5.26 -3.89 -20.77
C PRO A 109 -5.32 -3.26 -22.17
N GLY A 110 -4.70 -2.08 -22.35
CA GLY A 110 -4.62 -1.42 -23.65
C GLY A 110 -3.75 -2.13 -24.70
N GLN A 111 -3.00 -3.15 -24.30
CA GLN A 111 -2.18 -3.99 -25.17
C GLN A 111 -2.88 -5.32 -25.52
N CYS A 112 -4.15 -5.45 -25.16
CA CYS A 112 -4.91 -6.69 -25.28
C CYS A 112 -6.20 -6.44 -26.04
N THR A 113 -6.55 -7.38 -26.91
CA THR A 113 -7.86 -7.40 -27.61
C THR A 113 -8.48 -8.78 -27.42
N ALA A 114 -9.72 -8.81 -26.93
CA ALA A 114 -10.46 -10.06 -26.76
C ALA A 114 -11.15 -10.45 -28.06
N TYR A 115 -11.02 -11.72 -28.46
CA TYR A 115 -11.65 -12.33 -29.62
C TYR A 115 -12.48 -13.53 -29.21
N ASP A 116 -13.62 -13.70 -29.82
CA ASP A 116 -14.38 -14.95 -29.78
C ASP A 116 -14.02 -15.78 -31.02
N VAL A 117 -13.50 -16.96 -30.79
CA VAL A 117 -13.14 -17.92 -31.84
C VAL A 117 -13.87 -19.23 -31.55
N ASP A 118 -14.87 -19.56 -32.35
CA ASP A 118 -15.68 -20.77 -32.26
C ASP A 118 -16.36 -20.95 -30.87
N GLY A 119 -16.75 -19.86 -30.20
CA GLY A 119 -17.37 -19.86 -28.88
C GLY A 119 -16.36 -19.96 -27.72
N ALA A 120 -15.07 -19.93 -28.00
CA ALA A 120 -14.01 -19.80 -27.02
C ALA A 120 -13.43 -18.39 -27.02
N LEU A 121 -13.25 -17.80 -25.85
CA LEU A 121 -12.68 -16.48 -25.69
C LEU A 121 -11.15 -16.56 -25.72
N TRP A 122 -10.53 -15.75 -26.57
CA TRP A 122 -9.09 -15.61 -26.75
C TRP A 122 -8.66 -14.18 -26.55
N LEU A 123 -7.48 -14.00 -25.99
CA LEU A 123 -6.86 -12.69 -25.81
C LEU A 123 -5.66 -12.56 -26.73
N MET A 124 -5.72 -11.61 -27.66
CA MET A 124 -4.57 -11.22 -28.47
C MET A 124 -3.76 -10.19 -27.71
N LEU A 125 -2.52 -10.47 -27.49
CA LEU A 125 -1.55 -9.63 -26.82
C LEU A 125 -0.68 -8.97 -27.88
N THR A 126 -0.58 -7.64 -27.86
CA THR A 126 0.32 -6.89 -28.71
C THR A 126 1.46 -6.33 -27.87
N PHE A 127 2.65 -6.82 -28.08
CA PHE A 127 3.84 -6.36 -27.37
C PHE A 127 4.40 -5.06 -27.99
N PRO A 128 5.14 -4.24 -27.23
CA PRO A 128 5.77 -3.03 -27.74
C PRO A 128 6.74 -3.27 -28.91
N THR A 129 7.23 -4.50 -29.06
CA THR A 129 8.07 -4.95 -30.17
C THR A 129 7.28 -5.11 -31.48
N GLY A 130 5.95 -5.06 -31.43
CA GLY A 130 5.07 -5.35 -32.56
C GLY A 130 4.74 -6.84 -32.73
N ASP A 131 5.28 -7.70 -31.85
CA ASP A 131 4.94 -9.11 -31.84
C ASP A 131 3.51 -9.29 -31.28
N GLU A 132 2.76 -10.22 -31.88
CA GLU A 132 1.41 -10.58 -31.43
C GLU A 132 1.40 -12.05 -30.97
N THR A 133 0.73 -12.29 -29.86
CA THR A 133 0.55 -13.64 -29.32
C THR A 133 -0.90 -13.84 -28.90
N LEU A 134 -1.46 -14.98 -29.25
CA LEU A 134 -2.82 -15.36 -28.89
C LEU A 134 -2.77 -16.29 -27.69
N VAL A 135 -3.51 -15.94 -26.62
CA VAL A 135 -3.60 -16.72 -25.38
C VAL A 135 -5.07 -17.03 -25.12
N GLU A 136 -5.37 -18.28 -24.79
CA GLU A 136 -6.71 -18.65 -24.36
C GLU A 136 -7.11 -17.95 -23.07
N TRP A 137 -8.31 -17.38 -23.03
CA TRP A 137 -8.81 -16.61 -21.87
C TRP A 137 -8.77 -17.41 -20.56
N SER A 138 -9.03 -18.71 -20.63
CA SER A 138 -9.00 -19.61 -19.46
C SER A 138 -7.63 -19.67 -18.75
N ARG A 139 -6.57 -19.29 -19.45
CA ARG A 139 -5.20 -19.23 -18.92
C ARG A 139 -4.78 -17.84 -18.46
N VAL A 140 -5.60 -16.82 -18.72
CA VAL A 140 -5.31 -15.43 -18.36
C VAL A 140 -5.86 -15.13 -16.98
N GLY A 141 -5.03 -14.59 -16.11
CA GLY A 141 -5.47 -14.07 -14.83
C GLY A 141 -6.06 -12.67 -15.00
N VAL A 142 -7.30 -12.49 -14.59
CA VAL A 142 -8.00 -11.21 -14.66
C VAL A 142 -8.34 -10.76 -13.25
N MET A 143 -7.83 -9.63 -12.86
CA MET A 143 -8.22 -8.95 -11.63
C MET A 143 -9.05 -7.72 -11.98
N THR A 144 -10.15 -7.52 -11.30
CA THR A 144 -11.06 -6.41 -11.56
C THR A 144 -11.38 -5.62 -10.30
N ARG A 145 -11.60 -4.34 -10.49
CA ARG A 145 -12.10 -3.41 -9.48
C ARG A 145 -13.25 -2.61 -10.10
N HIS A 146 -14.26 -2.22 -9.32
CA HIS A 146 -15.43 -1.48 -9.82
C HIS A 146 -16.10 -2.14 -11.04
N GLN A 147 -16.33 -3.45 -10.96
CA GLN A 147 -16.96 -4.22 -12.03
C GLN A 147 -18.48 -4.12 -11.93
N TYR A 148 -19.11 -3.50 -12.94
CA TYR A 148 -20.54 -3.33 -13.01
C TYR A 148 -21.13 -3.55 -14.41
N ARG A 149 -20.52 -3.00 -15.46
CA ARG A 149 -21.06 -3.03 -16.82
C ARG A 149 -20.55 -4.19 -17.65
N SER A 150 -19.39 -4.72 -17.32
CA SER A 150 -18.73 -5.80 -18.04
C SER A 150 -18.51 -7.00 -17.14
N ASP A 151 -18.77 -8.21 -17.65
CA ASP A 151 -18.48 -9.45 -16.95
C ASP A 151 -16.98 -9.78 -16.94
N LEU A 152 -16.18 -9.14 -17.82
CA LEU A 152 -14.77 -9.46 -18.00
C LEU A 152 -13.83 -8.40 -17.44
N PHE A 153 -14.24 -7.11 -17.44
CA PHE A 153 -13.38 -5.98 -17.10
C PHE A 153 -14.03 -5.05 -16.10
N GLY A 154 -13.21 -4.28 -15.40
CA GLY A 154 -13.68 -3.17 -14.57
C GLY A 154 -14.16 -2.00 -15.43
N ASP A 155 -14.98 -1.12 -14.84
CA ASP A 155 -15.67 -0.03 -15.56
C ASP A 155 -14.80 1.16 -15.93
N GLY A 156 -13.56 1.22 -15.48
CA GLY A 156 -12.65 2.34 -15.67
C GLY A 156 -12.79 3.46 -14.62
N THR A 157 -11.73 4.22 -14.45
CA THR A 157 -11.58 5.24 -13.40
C THR A 157 -12.11 6.63 -13.76
N ASN A 158 -12.93 6.74 -14.80
CA ASN A 158 -13.44 8.02 -15.32
C ASN A 158 -14.23 8.84 -14.29
N VAL A 159 -14.71 8.20 -13.21
CA VAL A 159 -15.48 8.86 -12.15
C VAL A 159 -14.64 9.93 -11.40
N LEU A 160 -13.33 9.75 -11.30
CA LEU A 160 -12.43 10.70 -10.64
C LEU A 160 -11.97 11.83 -11.56
N GLN A 161 -12.12 11.68 -12.87
CA GLN A 161 -11.61 12.64 -13.85
C GLN A 161 -12.10 14.08 -13.61
N PRO A 162 -13.39 14.38 -13.33
CA PRO A 162 -13.84 15.74 -13.08
C PRO A 162 -13.15 16.38 -11.85
N THR A 163 -12.82 15.59 -10.84
CA THR A 163 -12.10 16.06 -9.64
C THR A 163 -10.65 16.43 -9.99
N LEU A 164 -9.99 15.65 -10.83
CA LEU A 164 -8.63 15.92 -11.30
C LEU A 164 -8.57 17.12 -12.23
N GLU A 165 -9.55 17.28 -13.12
CA GLU A 165 -9.69 18.46 -13.99
C GLU A 165 -9.84 19.73 -13.16
N LEU A 166 -10.65 19.70 -12.10
CA LEU A 166 -10.82 20.84 -11.20
C LEU A 166 -9.51 21.18 -10.46
N MET A 167 -8.78 20.15 -9.97
CA MET A 167 -7.47 20.33 -9.33
C MET A 167 -6.46 20.96 -10.30
N HIS A 168 -6.41 20.46 -11.54
CA HIS A 168 -5.53 21.00 -12.56
C HIS A 168 -5.85 22.45 -12.91
N ALA A 169 -7.12 22.77 -13.09
CA ALA A 169 -7.57 24.15 -13.36
C ALA A 169 -7.22 25.11 -12.21
N GLN A 170 -7.30 24.65 -10.96
CA GLN A 170 -6.88 25.44 -9.80
C GLN A 170 -5.36 25.68 -9.80
N ASN A 171 -4.56 24.66 -10.05
CA ASN A 171 -3.10 24.78 -10.12
C ASN A 171 -2.67 25.73 -11.26
N GLU A 172 -3.33 25.68 -12.41
CA GLU A 172 -3.09 26.62 -13.53
C GLU A 172 -3.47 28.06 -13.16
N ALA A 173 -4.61 28.22 -12.48
CA ALA A 173 -5.06 29.54 -12.02
C ALA A 173 -4.09 30.14 -10.99
N GLU A 174 -3.57 29.32 -10.07
CA GLU A 174 -2.55 29.74 -9.10
C GLU A 174 -1.24 30.13 -9.81
N GLN A 175 -0.76 29.31 -10.74
CA GLN A 175 0.41 29.63 -11.54
C GLN A 175 0.23 30.96 -12.32
N ALA A 176 -0.94 31.15 -12.92
CA ALA A 176 -1.26 32.38 -13.61
C ALA A 176 -1.30 33.58 -12.65
N ALA A 177 -1.86 33.41 -11.45
CA ALA A 177 -1.92 34.45 -10.43
C ALA A 177 -0.52 34.83 -9.94
N ILE A 178 0.35 33.85 -9.69
CA ILE A 178 1.75 34.09 -9.29
C ILE A 178 2.49 34.86 -10.41
N LYS A 179 2.39 34.41 -11.66
CA LYS A 179 3.02 35.08 -12.80
C LYS A 179 2.47 36.48 -13.01
N GLN A 180 1.16 36.68 -12.81
CA GLN A 180 0.52 37.99 -12.94
C GLN A 180 0.78 38.90 -11.73
N GLY A 181 0.89 38.33 -10.52
CA GLY A 181 1.19 39.08 -9.32
C GLY A 181 2.61 39.67 -9.30
N ALA A 182 3.54 38.99 -9.99
CA ALA A 182 4.90 39.50 -10.17
C ALA A 182 4.99 40.67 -11.17
N ALA A 183 3.96 40.87 -12.00
CA ALA A 183 3.95 41.96 -12.99
C ALA A 183 3.31 43.21 -12.36
N ILE A 184 4.13 44.20 -12.08
CA ILE A 184 3.66 45.52 -11.67
C ILE A 184 2.82 46.12 -12.79
N ARG A 185 1.56 46.44 -12.51
CA ARG A 185 0.63 46.99 -13.49
C ARG A 185 0.31 48.41 -13.11
N PHE A 186 0.33 49.28 -14.10
CA PHE A 186 -0.04 50.66 -13.97
C PHE A 186 -1.17 51.02 -14.97
N ILE A 187 -2.11 51.84 -14.53
CA ILE A 187 -3.07 52.50 -15.41
C ILE A 187 -2.60 53.92 -15.59
N GLY A 188 -2.14 54.24 -16.78
CA GLY A 188 -1.80 55.64 -17.14
C GLY A 188 -2.95 56.33 -17.86
N LYS A 189 -3.44 57.43 -17.32
CA LYS A 189 -4.38 58.33 -18.00
C LYS A 189 -3.60 59.26 -18.93
N LEU A 190 -3.88 59.22 -20.22
CA LEU A 190 -3.27 60.12 -21.17
C LEU A 190 -3.82 61.53 -21.03
N SER A 191 -2.92 62.51 -21.08
CA SER A 191 -3.30 63.93 -20.95
C SER A 191 -4.07 64.50 -22.11
N GLN A 192 -4.03 63.83 -23.29
CA GLN A 192 -4.77 64.23 -24.51
C GLN A 192 -5.31 62.98 -25.21
N ASN A 193 -6.42 63.17 -25.99
CA ASN A 193 -6.99 62.12 -26.79
C ASN A 193 -6.07 61.83 -28.00
N ARG A 194 -5.43 60.63 -28.03
CA ARG A 194 -4.44 60.21 -29.02
C ARG A 194 -4.94 59.00 -29.82
N ASN A 195 -4.40 58.87 -31.04
CA ASN A 195 -4.68 57.72 -31.91
C ASN A 195 -4.07 56.44 -31.34
N ASP A 196 -4.55 55.28 -31.76
CA ASP A 196 -4.09 53.96 -31.25
C ASP A 196 -2.59 53.72 -31.42
N GLY A 197 -1.99 54.22 -32.51
CA GLY A 197 -0.56 54.13 -32.75
C GLY A 197 0.30 54.91 -31.72
N ASP A 198 -0.21 56.06 -31.24
CA ASP A 198 0.48 56.84 -30.20
C ASP A 198 0.31 56.22 -28.82
N ARG A 199 -0.81 55.55 -28.59
CA ARG A 199 -1.03 54.76 -27.33
C ARG A 199 -0.07 53.62 -27.23
N ASP A 200 0.17 52.90 -28.33
CA ASP A 200 1.11 51.77 -28.39
C ASP A 200 2.58 52.22 -28.22
N LYS A 201 2.94 53.35 -28.77
CA LYS A 201 4.27 53.95 -28.51
C LYS A 201 4.46 54.31 -27.07
N ALA A 202 3.50 55.04 -26.45
CA ALA A 202 3.54 55.43 -25.09
C ALA A 202 3.62 54.20 -24.14
N ARG A 203 2.89 53.14 -24.46
CA ARG A 203 2.94 51.87 -23.72
C ARG A 203 4.30 51.21 -23.82
N LYS A 204 4.90 51.16 -25.02
CA LYS A 204 6.26 50.60 -25.21
C LYS A 204 7.34 51.38 -24.48
N GLU A 205 7.28 52.71 -24.53
CA GLU A 205 8.23 53.57 -23.83
C GLU A 205 8.11 53.42 -22.31
N PHE A 206 6.89 53.37 -21.78
CA PHE A 206 6.64 53.16 -20.36
C PHE A 206 7.15 51.76 -19.90
N ASN A 207 6.85 50.70 -20.66
CA ASN A 207 7.34 49.35 -20.37
C ASN A 207 8.87 49.23 -20.47
N ALA A 208 9.51 49.92 -21.40
CA ALA A 208 10.96 49.96 -21.53
C ALA A 208 11.63 50.65 -20.30
N GLN A 209 11.00 51.66 -19.73
CA GLN A 209 11.50 52.31 -18.51
C GLN A 209 11.28 51.49 -17.23
N LEU A 210 10.26 50.59 -17.21
CA LEU A 210 9.97 49.68 -16.10
C LEU A 210 10.74 48.37 -16.21
N SER A 211 11.38 48.10 -17.36
CA SER A 211 12.17 46.85 -17.50
C SER A 211 13.42 46.87 -16.64
N ALA A 212 13.84 45.68 -16.19
CA ALA A 212 14.87 45.46 -15.16
C ALA A 212 16.27 46.04 -15.45
N ASP A 213 16.55 46.55 -16.64
CA ASP A 213 17.80 47.19 -17.01
C ASP A 213 17.96 48.62 -16.48
N ASN A 214 16.87 49.23 -15.97
CA ASN A 214 16.94 50.52 -15.30
C ASN A 214 17.20 50.32 -13.81
N ALA A 215 18.47 50.27 -13.43
CA ALA A 215 19.00 49.97 -12.11
C ALA A 215 18.59 50.99 -10.98
N GLY A 216 17.66 51.88 -11.21
CA GLY A 216 17.27 52.91 -10.23
C GLY A 216 15.87 52.81 -9.66
N GLY A 217 15.01 51.95 -10.21
CA GLY A 217 13.62 51.81 -9.71
C GLY A 217 12.73 53.03 -9.90
N ILE A 218 13.21 54.08 -10.56
CA ILE A 218 12.49 55.34 -10.79
C ILE A 218 12.19 55.44 -12.29
N ALA A 219 10.92 55.29 -12.69
CA ALA A 219 10.47 55.57 -14.04
C ALA A 219 10.16 57.10 -14.13
N VAL A 220 10.89 57.79 -14.99
CA VAL A 220 10.64 59.21 -15.30
C VAL A 220 9.85 59.26 -16.61
N TYR A 221 8.66 59.85 -16.58
CA TYR A 221 7.82 59.99 -17.77
C TYR A 221 7.50 61.44 -18.04
N ASP A 222 7.47 61.78 -19.32
CA ASP A 222 7.11 63.12 -19.78
C ASP A 222 5.59 63.35 -19.63
N LYS A 223 5.09 64.60 -19.77
CA LYS A 223 3.67 64.99 -19.67
C LYS A 223 2.69 64.23 -20.58
N ILE A 224 3.08 63.05 -21.03
CA ILE A 224 2.25 62.10 -21.83
C ILE A 224 1.10 61.57 -20.98
N PHE A 225 1.38 61.28 -19.72
CA PHE A 225 0.40 60.77 -18.76
C PHE A 225 -0.01 61.89 -17.80
N SER A 226 -1.30 62.06 -17.59
CA SER A 226 -1.83 63.02 -16.61
C SER A 226 -1.87 62.42 -15.20
N ASP A 227 -1.95 61.13 -15.11
CA ASP A 227 -2.04 60.37 -13.89
C ASP A 227 -1.57 58.91 -14.15
N VAL A 228 -0.86 58.33 -13.20
CA VAL A 228 -0.40 56.94 -13.24
C VAL A 228 -0.75 56.30 -11.88
N GLU A 229 -1.71 55.43 -11.90
CA GLU A 229 -2.15 54.70 -10.73
C GLU A 229 -1.68 53.25 -10.78
N GLN A 230 -1.05 52.77 -9.71
CA GLN A 230 -0.68 51.38 -9.59
C GLN A 230 -1.93 50.54 -9.35
N VAL A 231 -2.16 49.60 -10.22
CA VAL A 231 -3.21 48.59 -10.02
C VAL A 231 -2.64 47.48 -9.17
N THR A 232 -3.08 47.39 -7.94
CA THR A 232 -2.81 46.22 -7.10
C THR A 232 -3.63 45.05 -7.65
N PRO A 233 -3.02 44.02 -8.27
CA PRO A 233 -3.79 42.89 -8.72
C PRO A 233 -4.45 42.23 -7.51
N GLN A 234 -5.72 41.89 -7.61
CA GLN A 234 -6.34 41.03 -6.63
C GLN A 234 -5.57 39.69 -6.69
N SER A 235 -4.91 39.39 -5.59
CA SER A 235 -4.26 38.06 -5.43
C SER A 235 -5.37 37.02 -5.50
N TYR A 236 -5.36 36.21 -6.54
CA TYR A 236 -6.18 34.98 -6.55
C TYR A 236 -5.57 34.04 -5.52
N THR A 237 -6.26 33.87 -4.43
CA THR A 237 -5.88 32.90 -3.40
C THR A 237 -6.75 31.66 -3.65
N VAL A 238 -6.12 30.53 -3.89
CA VAL A 238 -6.83 29.25 -3.93
C VAL A 238 -7.52 29.05 -2.59
N ASP A 239 -8.79 28.69 -2.62
CA ASP A 239 -9.53 28.34 -1.42
C ASP A 239 -8.99 27.03 -0.86
N ALA A 240 -8.24 27.10 0.24
CA ALA A 240 -7.67 25.96 0.94
C ALA A 240 -8.73 24.87 1.27
N ALA A 241 -9.95 25.30 1.63
CA ALA A 241 -11.04 24.39 1.93
C ALA A 241 -11.51 23.62 0.68
N GLN A 242 -11.41 24.23 -0.50
CA GLN A 242 -11.73 23.58 -1.76
C GLN A 242 -10.66 22.55 -2.15
N MET A 243 -9.38 22.88 -1.96
CA MET A 243 -8.27 21.93 -2.19
C MET A 243 -8.39 20.74 -1.26
N GLU A 244 -8.58 20.96 0.03
CA GLU A 244 -8.78 19.87 1.01
C GLU A 244 -9.96 18.97 0.62
N ARG A 245 -11.04 19.51 0.07
CA ARG A 245 -12.19 18.72 -0.40
C ARG A 245 -11.86 17.88 -1.62
N ILE A 246 -11.04 18.39 -2.54
CA ILE A 246 -10.56 17.66 -3.72
C ILE A 246 -9.66 16.50 -3.29
N GLU A 247 -8.69 16.76 -2.40
CA GLU A 247 -7.79 15.75 -1.84
C GLU A 247 -8.58 14.65 -1.11
N LYS A 248 -9.50 15.03 -0.22
CA LYS A 248 -10.37 14.08 0.47
C LYS A 248 -11.23 13.25 -0.48
N SER A 249 -11.65 13.80 -1.63
CA SER A 249 -12.38 13.07 -2.66
C SER A 249 -11.49 12.00 -3.32
N ALA A 250 -10.24 12.33 -3.62
CA ALA A 250 -9.27 11.39 -4.15
C ALA A 250 -8.95 10.28 -3.14
N TYR A 251 -8.65 10.62 -1.89
CA TYR A 251 -8.42 9.63 -0.83
C TYR A 251 -9.61 8.69 -0.64
N ARG A 252 -10.82 9.22 -0.66
CA ARG A 252 -12.05 8.40 -0.55
C ARG A 252 -12.21 7.44 -1.71
N PHE A 253 -11.89 7.85 -2.92
CA PHE A 253 -11.96 7.01 -4.11
C PHE A 253 -11.01 5.81 -4.01
N PHE A 254 -9.77 6.05 -3.57
CA PHE A 254 -8.79 4.99 -3.38
C PHE A 254 -8.93 4.26 -2.04
N GLY A 255 -9.73 4.78 -1.09
CA GLY A 255 -9.88 4.24 0.26
C GLY A 255 -8.59 4.32 1.07
N SER A 256 -7.87 5.40 0.92
CA SER A 256 -6.67 5.75 1.65
C SER A 256 -6.89 7.04 2.45
N ASN A 257 -5.87 7.53 3.11
CA ASN A 257 -5.84 8.82 3.77
C ASN A 257 -4.41 9.39 3.78
N GLU A 258 -4.29 10.66 4.15
CA GLU A 258 -3.01 11.37 4.23
C GLU A 258 -2.01 10.70 5.18
N ASP A 259 -2.47 10.16 6.32
CA ASP A 259 -1.58 9.52 7.30
C ASP A 259 -0.91 8.26 6.73
N ILE A 260 -1.62 7.49 5.89
CA ILE A 260 -1.07 6.33 5.19
C ILE A 260 -0.01 6.78 4.18
N GLU A 261 -0.32 7.81 3.39
CA GLU A 261 0.58 8.32 2.35
C GLU A 261 1.87 8.88 2.94
N MET A 262 1.75 9.64 4.04
CA MET A 262 2.90 10.24 4.73
C MET A 262 3.62 9.28 5.69
N ASN A 263 3.22 8.02 5.78
CA ASN A 263 3.75 7.03 6.73
C ASN A 263 3.65 7.47 8.21
N LYS A 264 2.57 8.19 8.55
CA LYS A 264 2.25 8.63 9.92
C LYS A 264 1.09 7.85 10.54
N ALA A 265 0.55 6.88 9.82
CA ALA A 265 -0.60 6.11 10.27
C ALA A 265 -0.31 5.39 11.58
N VAL A 266 -1.21 5.55 12.55
CA VAL A 266 -1.22 4.74 13.77
C VAL A 266 -1.74 3.33 13.44
N GLU A 267 -1.48 2.37 14.35
CA GLU A 267 -1.79 0.95 14.15
C GLU A 267 -3.24 0.70 13.70
N ASP A 268 -4.22 1.35 14.32
CA ASP A 268 -5.65 1.19 13.97
C ASP A 268 -5.96 1.70 12.56
N THR A 269 -5.40 2.85 12.18
CA THR A 269 -5.57 3.43 10.83
C THR A 269 -4.93 2.54 9.78
N PHE A 270 -3.74 2.03 10.06
CA PHE A 270 -3.04 1.11 9.17
C PHE A 270 -3.80 -0.22 9.02
N ASN A 271 -4.27 -0.81 10.13
CA ASN A 271 -5.06 -2.04 10.11
C ASN A 271 -6.35 -1.88 9.30
N SER A 272 -7.07 -0.76 9.47
CA SER A 272 -8.28 -0.46 8.70
C SER A 272 -7.99 -0.35 7.20
N PHE A 273 -6.90 0.29 6.81
CA PHE A 273 -6.44 0.36 5.43
C PHE A 273 -6.06 -1.01 4.89
N TYR A 274 -5.30 -1.79 5.65
CA TYR A 274 -4.87 -3.13 5.27
C TYR A 274 -6.08 -4.04 5.01
N GLU A 275 -7.00 -4.13 5.96
CA GLU A 275 -8.21 -4.97 5.87
C GLU A 275 -9.17 -4.50 4.77
N GLY A 276 -9.26 -3.18 4.56
CA GLY A 276 -10.17 -2.62 3.56
C GLY A 276 -9.62 -2.60 2.13
N ARG A 277 -8.31 -2.65 1.93
CA ARG A 277 -7.69 -2.47 0.61
C ARG A 277 -6.64 -3.51 0.24
N ILE A 278 -5.69 -3.77 1.13
CA ILE A 278 -4.59 -4.69 0.81
C ILE A 278 -5.05 -6.14 0.86
N GLU A 279 -5.80 -6.51 1.89
CA GLU A 279 -6.28 -7.88 2.06
C GLU A 279 -7.23 -8.33 0.93
N PRO A 280 -8.25 -7.55 0.51
CA PRO A 280 -9.08 -7.92 -0.64
C PRO A 280 -8.28 -8.09 -1.94
N PHE A 281 -7.27 -7.25 -2.16
CA PHE A 281 -6.36 -7.40 -3.29
C PHE A 281 -5.54 -8.69 -3.18
N ALA A 282 -4.99 -8.99 -2.02
CA ALA A 282 -4.22 -10.22 -1.78
C ALA A 282 -5.05 -11.47 -2.00
N VAL A 283 -6.29 -11.48 -1.51
CA VAL A 283 -7.26 -12.57 -1.69
C VAL A 283 -7.58 -12.76 -3.18
N GLN A 284 -7.91 -11.68 -3.89
CA GLN A 284 -8.21 -11.76 -5.32
C GLN A 284 -7.01 -12.25 -6.12
N LEU A 285 -5.82 -11.70 -5.86
CA LEU A 285 -4.57 -12.13 -6.50
C LEU A 285 -4.31 -13.63 -6.26
N GLY A 286 -4.53 -14.09 -5.03
CA GLY A 286 -4.38 -15.49 -4.65
C GLY A 286 -5.30 -16.43 -5.45
N PHE A 287 -6.58 -16.08 -5.56
CA PHE A 287 -7.53 -16.87 -6.36
C PHE A 287 -7.17 -16.85 -7.85
N VAL A 288 -6.80 -15.71 -8.39
CA VAL A 288 -6.43 -15.56 -9.81
C VAL A 288 -5.19 -16.39 -10.12
N VAL A 289 -4.14 -16.28 -9.32
CA VAL A 289 -2.91 -17.05 -9.52
C VAL A 289 -3.17 -18.55 -9.31
N THR A 290 -4.00 -18.94 -8.33
CA THR A 290 -4.38 -20.33 -8.10
C THR A 290 -5.08 -20.92 -9.33
N SER A 291 -6.06 -20.21 -9.89
CA SER A 291 -6.81 -20.67 -11.08
C SER A 291 -5.93 -20.77 -12.33
N MET A 292 -4.91 -19.91 -12.45
CA MET A 292 -3.95 -20.01 -13.56
C MET A 292 -2.97 -21.15 -13.41
N THR A 293 -2.60 -21.48 -12.16
CA THR A 293 -1.50 -22.41 -11.85
C THR A 293 -1.96 -23.86 -11.80
N TYR A 294 -3.13 -24.10 -11.23
CA TYR A 294 -3.62 -25.43 -10.90
C TYR A 294 -4.88 -25.79 -11.70
N THR A 295 -5.01 -27.07 -12.01
CA THR A 295 -6.26 -27.61 -12.54
C THR A 295 -7.35 -27.67 -11.47
N ALA A 296 -8.62 -27.74 -11.89
CA ALA A 296 -9.74 -27.85 -10.97
C ALA A 296 -9.63 -29.05 -10.00
N ASN A 297 -9.03 -30.14 -10.47
CA ASN A 297 -8.80 -31.32 -9.64
C ASN A 297 -7.73 -31.09 -8.57
N GLU A 298 -6.63 -30.42 -8.92
CA GLU A 298 -5.59 -30.05 -7.95
C GLU A 298 -6.11 -29.07 -6.90
N ILE A 299 -6.91 -28.08 -7.30
CA ILE A 299 -7.56 -27.14 -6.38
C ILE A 299 -8.48 -27.88 -5.40
N ALA A 300 -9.27 -28.85 -5.89
CA ALA A 300 -10.13 -29.69 -5.06
C ALA A 300 -9.35 -30.52 -4.02
N HIS A 301 -8.08 -30.82 -4.29
CA HIS A 301 -7.16 -31.51 -3.37
C HIS A 301 -6.36 -30.55 -2.46
N GLY A 302 -6.75 -29.29 -2.38
CA GLY A 302 -6.18 -28.30 -1.47
C GLY A 302 -4.91 -27.60 -1.95
N ASN A 303 -4.59 -27.68 -3.25
CA ASN A 303 -3.50 -26.91 -3.82
C ASN A 303 -3.96 -25.46 -4.08
N SER A 304 -3.20 -24.51 -3.56
CA SER A 304 -3.52 -23.08 -3.71
C SER A 304 -2.28 -22.21 -3.55
N VAL A 305 -2.36 -21.01 -4.07
CA VAL A 305 -1.42 -19.92 -3.79
C VAL A 305 -2.18 -18.83 -3.03
N MET A 306 -1.69 -18.48 -1.88
CA MET A 306 -2.21 -17.35 -1.09
C MET A 306 -1.15 -16.26 -1.00
N PHE A 307 -1.62 -15.03 -0.87
CA PHE A 307 -0.73 -13.90 -0.61
C PHE A 307 -1.07 -13.38 0.78
N SER A 308 -0.09 -13.39 1.66
CA SER A 308 -0.25 -12.88 3.02
C SER A 308 0.84 -11.90 3.38
N ALA A 309 0.55 -10.98 4.30
CA ALA A 309 1.57 -10.20 4.97
C ALA A 309 1.59 -10.58 6.44
N ASN A 310 2.77 -10.62 7.02
CA ASN A 310 2.90 -10.78 8.45
C ASN A 310 2.37 -9.51 9.15
N ARG A 311 1.12 -9.53 9.60
CA ARG A 311 0.48 -8.38 10.26
C ARG A 311 1.24 -7.92 11.50
N LEU A 312 1.92 -8.84 12.19
CA LEU A 312 2.75 -8.51 13.34
C LEU A 312 3.95 -7.64 12.96
N GLU A 313 4.42 -7.69 11.73
CA GLU A 313 5.54 -6.83 11.30
C GLU A 313 5.20 -5.34 11.38
N PHE A 314 3.92 -4.99 11.23
CA PHE A 314 3.41 -3.62 11.28
C PHE A 314 2.77 -3.24 12.62
N ALA A 315 2.59 -4.20 13.51
CA ALA A 315 2.04 -3.97 14.84
C ALA A 315 3.00 -3.13 15.70
N SER A 316 2.45 -2.41 16.67
CA SER A 316 3.26 -1.70 17.66
C SER A 316 4.12 -2.68 18.45
N ASN A 317 5.25 -2.21 18.97
CA ASN A 317 6.12 -3.05 19.81
C ASN A 317 5.37 -3.63 21.02
N THR A 318 4.39 -2.90 21.54
CA THR A 318 3.53 -3.36 22.63
C THR A 318 2.64 -4.52 22.19
N THR A 319 2.00 -4.40 21.02
CA THR A 319 1.17 -5.46 20.45
C THR A 319 2.02 -6.69 20.12
N LYS A 320 3.19 -6.51 19.49
CA LYS A 320 4.14 -7.60 19.22
C LYS A 320 4.51 -8.35 20.50
N LEU A 321 4.87 -7.62 21.55
CA LEU A 321 5.22 -8.20 22.83
C LEU A 321 4.06 -9.00 23.43
N ASN A 322 2.86 -8.42 23.45
CA ASN A 322 1.69 -9.07 24.02
C ASN A 322 1.33 -10.37 23.28
N VAL A 323 1.34 -10.35 21.95
CA VAL A 323 1.06 -11.54 21.14
C VAL A 323 2.15 -12.58 21.29
N ALA A 324 3.43 -12.17 21.22
CA ALA A 324 4.57 -13.08 21.37
C ALA A 324 4.56 -13.77 22.72
N VAL A 325 4.36 -13.03 23.80
CA VAL A 325 4.26 -13.60 25.16
C VAL A 325 3.07 -14.54 25.28
N ALA A 326 1.90 -14.15 24.76
CA ALA A 326 0.70 -14.98 24.85
C ALA A 326 0.84 -16.32 24.10
N LEU A 327 1.50 -16.32 22.93
CA LEU A 327 1.71 -17.54 22.14
C LEU A 327 2.86 -18.39 22.68
N PHE A 328 3.91 -17.76 23.19
CA PHE A 328 5.03 -18.43 23.83
C PHE A 328 4.59 -19.13 25.12
N ASP A 329 3.87 -18.44 26.00
CA ASP A 329 3.37 -18.99 27.26
C ASP A 329 2.44 -20.19 27.07
N ARG A 330 1.74 -20.26 25.94
CA ARG A 330 0.86 -21.36 25.57
C ARG A 330 1.56 -22.50 24.83
N GLY A 331 2.87 -22.39 24.58
CA GLY A 331 3.65 -23.38 23.86
C GLY A 331 3.33 -23.48 22.35
N ILE A 332 2.60 -22.49 21.80
CA ILE A 332 2.30 -22.43 20.36
C ILE A 332 3.54 -21.97 19.59
N TRP A 333 4.24 -20.96 20.12
CA TRP A 333 5.51 -20.48 19.59
C TRP A 333 6.69 -20.93 20.44
N ASN A 334 7.81 -21.16 19.77
CA ASN A 334 9.11 -21.40 20.41
C ASN A 334 9.92 -20.09 20.52
N GLY A 335 11.06 -20.13 21.22
CA GLY A 335 11.90 -18.96 21.45
C GLY A 335 12.46 -18.34 20.18
N ASN A 336 12.80 -19.15 19.15
CA ASN A 336 13.30 -18.66 17.88
C ASN A 336 12.21 -17.95 17.07
N GLN A 337 10.96 -18.42 17.12
CA GLN A 337 9.82 -17.74 16.48
C GLN A 337 9.53 -16.39 17.14
N VAL A 338 9.71 -16.28 18.46
CA VAL A 338 9.63 -14.98 19.15
C VAL A 338 10.79 -14.08 18.72
N ALA A 339 12.00 -14.61 18.60
CA ALA A 339 13.16 -13.85 18.13
C ALA A 339 12.95 -13.30 16.69
N ASP A 340 12.32 -14.08 15.81
CA ASP A 340 11.98 -13.66 14.44
C ASP A 340 11.07 -12.43 14.40
N VAL A 341 10.07 -12.35 15.30
CA VAL A 341 9.15 -11.20 15.39
C VAL A 341 9.89 -9.91 15.71
N PHE A 342 10.95 -10.01 16.54
CA PHE A 342 11.77 -8.88 16.96
C PHE A 342 13.06 -8.73 16.12
N GLN A 343 13.19 -9.51 15.04
CA GLN A 343 14.37 -9.52 14.15
C GLN A 343 15.67 -9.76 14.92
N SER A 344 15.60 -10.61 15.93
CA SER A 344 16.75 -10.99 16.77
C SER A 344 17.33 -12.32 16.30
N ALA A 345 18.64 -12.52 16.57
CA ALA A 345 19.29 -13.76 16.19
C ALA A 345 18.71 -14.97 16.96
N HIS A 346 18.63 -16.10 16.28
CA HIS A 346 18.27 -17.37 16.90
C HIS A 346 19.33 -17.79 17.92
N TYR A 347 18.91 -18.53 18.94
CA TYR A 347 19.80 -19.03 19.97
C TYR A 347 19.65 -20.55 20.15
N GLU A 348 20.69 -21.20 20.66
CA GLU A 348 20.70 -22.64 20.89
C GLU A 348 19.66 -23.04 21.94
N GLY A 349 18.80 -24.00 21.60
CA GLY A 349 17.68 -24.41 22.44
C GLY A 349 16.41 -23.61 22.27
N GLY A 350 16.44 -22.56 21.42
CA GLY A 350 15.28 -21.72 21.09
C GLY A 350 14.18 -22.43 20.29
N GLU A 351 14.46 -23.63 19.73
CA GLU A 351 13.45 -24.45 19.02
C GLU A 351 12.49 -25.16 19.99
N ARG A 352 12.80 -25.22 21.26
CA ARG A 352 11.96 -25.90 22.23
C ARG A 352 10.68 -25.15 22.50
N HIS A 353 9.56 -25.86 22.42
CA HIS A 353 8.29 -25.36 22.87
C HIS A 353 8.22 -25.50 24.40
N VAL A 354 8.02 -24.40 25.08
CA VAL A 354 7.81 -24.34 26.54
C VAL A 354 6.41 -23.88 26.83
N ILE A 355 5.79 -24.46 27.82
CA ILE A 355 4.47 -24.04 28.28
C ILE A 355 4.56 -23.52 29.69
N ARG A 356 3.86 -22.47 30.00
CA ARG A 356 3.75 -21.97 31.38
C ARG A 356 2.95 -22.98 32.19
N GLY A 357 3.53 -23.43 33.31
CA GLY A 357 3.02 -24.56 34.11
C GLY A 357 1.64 -24.36 34.77
N GLU A 358 0.94 -23.27 34.42
CA GLU A 358 -0.41 -22.96 34.93
C GLU A 358 -1.51 -23.60 34.05
N TYR A 359 -1.18 -24.13 32.83
CA TYR A 359 -2.14 -24.76 31.94
C TYR A 359 -2.04 -26.29 32.05
N ILE A 360 -3.10 -26.92 32.51
CA ILE A 360 -3.22 -28.36 32.61
C ILE A 360 -4.31 -28.82 31.63
N ASP A 361 -4.09 -29.94 30.95
CA ASP A 361 -5.13 -30.55 30.12
C ASP A 361 -6.38 -30.81 30.97
N LEU A 362 -7.54 -30.40 30.47
CA LEU A 362 -8.81 -30.57 31.17
C LEU A 362 -9.11 -32.03 31.52
N ALA A 363 -8.61 -32.99 30.76
CA ALA A 363 -8.71 -34.42 31.02
C ALA A 363 -7.81 -34.86 32.18
N LEU A 364 -6.72 -34.14 32.46
CA LEU A 364 -5.75 -34.47 33.52
C LEU A 364 -5.99 -33.69 34.83
N ILE A 365 -6.96 -32.76 34.86
CA ILE A 365 -7.23 -31.95 36.05
C ILE A 365 -7.53 -32.83 37.29
N SER A 366 -8.29 -33.91 37.09
CA SER A 366 -8.64 -34.81 38.21
C SER A 366 -7.39 -35.56 38.77
N GLU A 367 -6.47 -35.97 37.90
CA GLU A 367 -5.23 -36.65 38.32
C GLU A 367 -4.28 -35.66 38.99
N HIS A 368 -4.08 -34.49 38.44
CA HIS A 368 -3.20 -33.46 39.01
C HIS A 368 -3.70 -32.93 40.34
N THR A 369 -5.02 -32.81 40.53
CA THR A 369 -5.63 -32.42 41.79
C THR A 369 -5.43 -33.51 42.85
N SER A 370 -5.52 -34.80 42.43
CA SER A 370 -5.28 -35.94 43.35
C SER A 370 -3.81 -36.08 43.72
N GLU A 371 -2.89 -35.82 42.82
CA GLU A 371 -1.44 -35.83 43.09
C GLU A 371 -1.03 -34.68 44.01
N GLN A 372 -1.55 -33.46 43.83
CA GLN A 372 -1.32 -32.33 44.71
C GLN A 372 -1.88 -32.58 46.10
N ALA A 373 -3.06 -33.18 46.21
CA ALA A 373 -3.66 -33.56 47.48
C ALA A 373 -2.83 -34.66 48.20
N ALA A 374 -2.31 -35.63 47.47
CA ALA A 374 -1.44 -36.66 47.97
C ALA A 374 -0.08 -36.10 48.45
N GLN A 375 0.53 -35.18 47.70
CA GLN A 375 1.78 -34.51 48.11
C GLN A 375 1.57 -33.62 49.33
N ALA A 376 0.46 -32.89 49.43
CA ALA A 376 0.10 -32.08 50.58
C ALA A 376 -0.12 -32.95 51.82
N ALA A 377 -0.79 -34.12 51.69
CA ALA A 377 -0.98 -35.08 52.72
C ALA A 377 0.36 -35.69 53.22
N GLN A 378 1.24 -35.99 52.29
CA GLN A 378 2.58 -36.53 52.58
C GLN A 378 3.49 -35.49 53.28
N THR A 379 3.39 -34.24 52.87
CA THR A 379 4.12 -33.13 53.51
C THR A 379 3.62 -32.90 54.94
N ASN A 380 2.30 -32.94 55.15
CA ASN A 380 1.69 -32.81 56.46
C ASN A 380 2.03 -34.00 57.37
N ALA A 381 2.06 -35.23 56.83
CA ALA A 381 2.51 -36.41 57.58
C ALA A 381 4.01 -36.34 57.99
N ASN A 382 4.85 -35.82 57.10
CA ASN A 382 6.24 -35.57 57.39
C ASN A 382 6.44 -34.50 58.47
N ILE A 383 5.67 -33.42 58.44
CA ILE A 383 5.71 -32.38 59.48
C ILE A 383 5.23 -32.96 60.78
N ALA A 384 4.14 -33.73 60.80
CA ALA A 384 3.66 -34.40 62.01
C ALA A 384 4.66 -35.43 62.59
N ALA A 385 5.39 -36.14 61.71
CA ALA A 385 6.46 -37.07 62.15
C ALA A 385 7.67 -36.33 62.67
N ILE A 386 8.01 -35.17 62.18
CA ILE A 386 9.08 -34.31 62.71
C ILE A 386 8.66 -33.73 64.06
N ASP A 387 7.45 -33.26 64.23
CA ASP A 387 6.92 -32.79 65.53
C ASP A 387 6.85 -33.91 66.56
N ALA A 388 6.49 -35.13 66.18
CA ALA A 388 6.50 -36.30 67.03
C ALA A 388 7.94 -36.77 67.41
N SER A 389 8.93 -36.57 66.52
CA SER A 389 10.31 -36.92 66.74
C SER A 389 11.09 -35.87 67.55
N SER A 390 10.64 -34.65 67.59
CA SER A 390 11.20 -33.51 68.29
C SER A 390 10.63 -33.38 69.72
N GLY A 391 10.14 -34.49 70.28
CA GLY A 391 9.60 -34.55 71.65
C GLY A 391 10.39 -33.76 72.66
N VAL A 392 9.98 -32.56 72.95
CA VAL A 392 10.34 -31.76 74.11
C VAL A 392 9.08 -31.39 74.87
N GLY A 393 8.93 -32.01 75.99
CA GLY A 393 8.34 -31.69 77.25
C GLY A 393 7.22 -30.65 77.33
N ASP A 394 6.11 -31.23 77.68
CA ASP A 394 4.99 -30.64 78.38
C ASP A 394 5.44 -29.53 79.38
N GLY A 395 4.96 -28.36 79.22
CA GLY A 395 5.06 -27.24 80.13
C GLY A 395 3.73 -26.48 80.13
N LYS A 396 2.73 -27.06 80.85
CA LYS A 396 1.57 -26.31 81.27
C LYS A 396 1.98 -25.00 81.93
N LYS A 397 1.50 -23.89 81.41
CA LYS A 397 1.22 -22.68 82.19
C LYS A 397 -0.16 -22.19 81.82
N GLU A 398 -1.08 -22.46 82.71
CA GLU A 398 -2.29 -21.73 83.01
C GLU A 398 -1.97 -20.24 83.12
N VAL A 399 -2.57 -19.41 82.38
CA VAL A 399 -2.73 -17.99 82.71
C VAL A 399 -4.17 -17.57 82.40
N ASP A 400 -4.70 -17.15 83.48
CA ASP A 400 -6.00 -16.69 83.87
C ASP A 400 -6.62 -15.63 82.91
N ASN A 401 -7.89 -15.73 82.88
CA ASN A 401 -8.90 -14.85 82.42
C ASN A 401 -8.94 -13.51 83.15
N ALA A 402 -8.86 -12.39 82.52
CA ALA A 402 -9.45 -11.12 83.02
C ALA A 402 -9.69 -10.14 81.85
N SER A 403 -10.86 -10.11 81.35
CA SER A 403 -11.90 -9.09 81.46
C SER A 403 -11.51 -7.63 81.09
N LYS A 404 -12.33 -7.13 80.20
CA LYS A 404 -12.98 -5.83 80.18
C LYS A 404 -12.32 -4.61 79.45
N THR A 405 -13.07 -4.20 78.45
CA THR A 405 -13.59 -2.82 78.21
C THR A 405 -12.61 -1.69 77.89
N LYS A 406 -12.52 -1.23 76.70
CA LYS A 406 -13.24 0.00 76.21
C LYS A 406 -13.12 0.10 74.72
#